data_bd54e577abb60d06e47a30a9bb534300
#
_entry.id   bd54e577abb60d06e47a30a9bb534300
#
_cell.length_a   1.000
_cell.length_b   1.000
_cell.length_c   1.000
_cell.angle_alpha   90.00
_cell.angle_beta   90.00
_cell.angle_gamma   90.00
#
_symmetry.space_group_name_H-M   'P 1'
#
loop_
_entity.id
_entity.type
_entity.pdbx_description
1 polymer ?
#
loop_
_entity_poly.entity_id
_entity_poly.type
_entity_poly.pdbx_seq_one_letter_code
_entity_poly.pdbx_strand_id
1 'polypeptide(L)'
;NKDREIAAEIQALIPDHLSKRSYQLCGTITLESAIAIISTATSLASNDSGIMHIGAALGVSQIALFGSSDPKHTPPLSPFAKILYLGLDCSPCHQRKCPLGHLNCLRQITPDIAFEAILDAISQRNLNAPPSTPVS
;
A
#
# COMPACT_ATOMS: atom_id res chain seq x y z
N ASN A 1 -1.54 -7.37 20.13
CA ASN A 1 -1.98 -7.52 18.73
C ASN A 1 -0.75 -7.34 17.84
N LYS A 2 -0.43 -8.37 17.06
CA LYS A 2 0.80 -8.47 16.27
C LYS A 2 1.03 -7.25 15.34
N ASP A 3 -0.05 -6.70 14.78
CA ASP A 3 0.06 -5.52 13.91
C ASP A 3 0.50 -4.26 14.67
N ARG A 4 0.11 -4.14 15.94
CA ARG A 4 0.58 -3.04 16.81
C ARG A 4 2.08 -3.12 17.11
N GLU A 5 2.59 -4.33 17.32
CA GLU A 5 4.01 -4.56 17.55
C GLU A 5 4.83 -4.14 16.33
N ILE A 6 4.43 -4.61 15.14
CA ILE A 6 5.06 -4.23 13.88
C ILE A 6 4.97 -2.70 13.63
N ALA A 7 3.83 -2.10 13.90
CA ALA A 7 3.65 -0.65 13.74
C ALA A 7 4.54 0.14 14.70
N ALA A 8 4.73 -0.35 15.94
CA ALA A 8 5.64 0.26 16.89
C ALA A 8 7.11 0.14 16.45
N GLU A 9 7.52 -1.01 15.90
CA GLU A 9 8.85 -1.19 15.32
C GLU A 9 9.08 -0.21 14.16
N ILE A 10 8.12 -0.05 13.25
CA ILE A 10 8.19 0.93 12.15
C ILE A 10 8.31 2.34 12.71
N GLN A 11 7.50 2.70 13.71
CA GLN A 11 7.52 4.01 14.33
C GLN A 11 8.89 4.33 14.96
N ALA A 12 9.55 3.35 15.55
CA ALA A 12 10.88 3.48 16.14
C ALA A 12 12.00 3.73 15.12
N LEU A 13 11.78 3.37 13.85
CA LEU A 13 12.73 3.59 12.76
C LEU A 13 12.60 4.99 12.12
N ILE A 14 11.54 5.73 12.47
CA ILE A 14 11.31 7.05 11.89
C ILE A 14 12.25 8.07 12.53
N PRO A 15 13.02 8.85 11.73
CA PRO A 15 13.88 9.88 12.25
C PRO A 15 13.14 10.92 13.10
N ASP A 16 13.77 11.43 14.15
CA ASP A 16 13.16 12.36 15.12
C ASP A 16 12.50 13.59 14.47
N HIS A 17 13.12 14.15 13.42
CA HIS A 17 12.58 15.32 12.70
C HIS A 17 11.27 15.00 11.94
N LEU A 18 10.95 13.72 11.68
CA LEU A 18 9.72 13.26 11.04
C LEU A 18 8.72 12.67 12.04
N SER A 19 9.12 12.41 13.29
CA SER A 19 8.29 11.73 14.28
C SER A 19 6.95 12.43 14.52
N LYS A 20 6.93 13.77 14.54
CA LYS A 20 5.72 14.59 14.71
C LYS A 20 4.77 14.56 13.50
N ARG A 21 5.21 14.01 12.37
CA ARG A 21 4.44 13.89 11.12
C ARG A 21 4.00 12.45 10.86
N SER A 22 4.30 11.54 11.78
CA SER A 22 3.99 10.12 11.67
C SER A 22 3.05 9.68 12.79
N TYR A 23 1.98 8.99 12.41
CA TYR A 23 0.91 8.58 13.31
C TYR A 23 0.68 7.06 13.23
N GLN A 24 0.83 6.38 14.37
CA GLN A 24 0.48 4.99 14.50
C GLN A 24 -1.01 4.87 14.87
N LEU A 25 -1.81 4.28 13.99
CA LEU A 25 -3.26 4.18 14.14
C LEU A 25 -3.76 2.73 14.29
N CYS A 26 -2.85 1.74 14.31
CA CYS A 26 -3.21 0.33 14.41
C CYS A 26 -3.99 0.01 15.69
N GLY A 27 -5.23 -0.45 15.53
CA GLY A 27 -6.12 -0.84 16.62
C GLY A 27 -6.57 0.32 17.51
N THR A 28 -6.47 1.56 17.06
CA THR A 28 -6.95 2.76 17.77
C THR A 28 -8.12 3.44 17.06
N ILE A 29 -8.34 3.10 15.79
CA ILE A 29 -9.42 3.66 14.96
C ILE A 29 -10.36 2.57 14.46
N THR A 30 -11.58 2.96 14.09
CA THR A 30 -12.56 2.07 13.45
C THR A 30 -12.27 1.95 11.95
N LEU A 31 -12.93 1.00 11.28
CA LEU A 31 -12.83 0.86 9.82
C LEU A 31 -13.34 2.11 9.08
N GLU A 32 -14.42 2.70 9.56
CA GLU A 32 -14.99 3.93 9.00
C GLU A 32 -13.99 5.09 9.08
N SER A 33 -13.31 5.22 10.23
CA SER A 33 -12.25 6.23 10.38
C SER A 33 -11.07 5.97 9.45
N ALA A 34 -10.69 4.70 9.26
CA ALA A 34 -9.64 4.33 8.32
C ALA A 34 -10.03 4.68 6.88
N ILE A 35 -11.27 4.38 6.46
CA ILE A 35 -11.81 4.75 5.14
C ILE A 35 -11.77 6.27 4.96
N ALA A 36 -12.20 7.05 5.96
CA ALA A 36 -12.18 8.51 5.91
C ALA A 36 -10.74 9.05 5.74
N ILE A 37 -9.77 8.51 6.47
CA ILE A 37 -8.35 8.88 6.32
C ILE A 37 -7.83 8.54 4.92
N ILE A 38 -8.11 7.33 4.43
CA ILE A 38 -7.67 6.88 3.11
C ILE A 38 -8.28 7.77 2.02
N SER A 39 -9.54 8.19 2.15
CA SER A 39 -10.21 9.04 1.15
C SER A 39 -9.54 10.40 0.95
N THR A 40 -8.83 10.89 1.96
CA THR A 40 -8.09 12.17 1.91
C THR A 40 -6.59 11.99 1.63
N ALA A 41 -6.12 10.75 1.52
CA ALA A 41 -4.70 10.47 1.30
C ALA A 41 -4.26 10.82 -0.13
N THR A 42 -3.07 11.37 -0.26
CA THR A 42 -2.40 11.57 -1.56
C THR A 42 -2.06 10.23 -2.20
N SER A 43 -1.65 9.27 -1.39
CA SER A 43 -1.28 7.93 -1.84
C SER A 43 -1.44 6.89 -0.74
N LEU A 44 -1.49 5.62 -1.13
CA LEU A 44 -1.59 4.46 -0.26
C LEU A 44 -0.55 3.42 -0.67
N ALA A 45 0.18 2.89 0.31
CA ALA A 45 0.98 1.68 0.13
C ALA A 45 0.33 0.54 0.92
N SER A 46 0.02 -0.55 0.25
CA SER A 46 -0.65 -1.70 0.88
C SER A 46 -0.13 -3.01 0.29
N ASN A 47 -0.21 -4.06 1.07
CA ASN A 47 -0.15 -5.43 0.56
C ASN A 47 -1.52 -5.86 0.01
N ASP A 48 -1.60 -7.04 -0.57
CA ASP A 48 -2.86 -7.69 -0.97
C ASP A 48 -3.75 -7.89 0.28
N SER A 49 -4.72 -6.98 0.46
CA SER A 49 -5.58 -6.90 1.64
C SER A 49 -6.85 -6.08 1.36
N GLY A 50 -7.81 -6.11 2.29
CA GLY A 50 -9.04 -5.32 2.18
C GLY A 50 -8.79 -3.81 2.04
N ILE A 51 -7.75 -3.27 2.67
CA ILE A 51 -7.37 -1.85 2.58
C ILE A 51 -6.95 -1.46 1.15
N MET A 52 -6.27 -2.34 0.43
CA MET A 52 -5.95 -2.15 -0.98
C MET A 52 -7.21 -1.93 -1.83
N HIS A 53 -8.22 -2.77 -1.62
CA HIS A 53 -9.49 -2.64 -2.36
C HIS A 53 -10.28 -1.39 -1.98
N ILE A 54 -10.23 -0.98 -0.73
CA ILE A 54 -10.81 0.29 -0.27
C ILE A 54 -10.13 1.46 -0.96
N GLY A 55 -8.79 1.49 -1.00
CA GLY A 55 -8.04 2.52 -1.71
C GLY A 55 -8.37 2.57 -3.20
N ALA A 56 -8.53 1.41 -3.84
CA ALA A 56 -8.94 1.30 -5.24
C ALA A 56 -10.34 1.89 -5.47
N ALA A 57 -11.31 1.53 -4.63
CA ALA A 57 -12.69 2.02 -4.72
C ALA A 57 -12.80 3.54 -4.49
N LEU A 58 -11.93 4.10 -3.65
CA LEU A 58 -11.85 5.54 -3.39
C LEU A 58 -11.03 6.31 -4.45
N GLY A 59 -10.45 5.63 -5.43
CA GLY A 59 -9.64 6.25 -6.48
C GLY A 59 -8.35 6.89 -5.96
N VAL A 60 -7.81 6.40 -4.84
CA VAL A 60 -6.53 6.87 -4.30
C VAL A 60 -5.38 6.30 -5.12
N SER A 61 -4.37 7.13 -5.41
CA SER A 61 -3.12 6.64 -5.99
C SER A 61 -2.49 5.62 -5.07
N GLN A 62 -2.17 4.41 -5.56
CA GLN A 62 -1.66 3.39 -4.66
C GLN A 62 -0.63 2.47 -5.30
N ILE A 63 0.21 1.91 -4.45
CA ILE A 63 1.00 0.72 -4.77
C ILE A 63 0.45 -0.47 -3.99
N ALA A 64 0.37 -1.61 -4.66
CA ALA A 64 -0.09 -2.87 -4.09
C ALA A 64 1.04 -3.90 -4.19
N LEU A 65 1.54 -4.35 -3.02
CA LEU A 65 2.63 -5.31 -2.94
C LEU A 65 2.06 -6.72 -2.90
N PHE A 66 2.44 -7.53 -3.87
CA PHE A 66 2.07 -8.93 -3.97
C PHE A 66 3.29 -9.83 -3.77
N GLY A 67 3.15 -10.83 -2.96
CA GLY A 67 4.19 -11.82 -2.69
C GLY A 67 3.72 -13.25 -2.93
N SER A 68 3.02 -13.82 -1.95
CA SER A 68 2.51 -15.20 -2.03
C SER A 68 1.21 -15.36 -2.78
N SER A 69 0.47 -14.29 -3.03
CA SER A 69 -0.80 -14.25 -3.78
C SER A 69 -0.57 -13.85 -5.24
N ASP A 70 -1.54 -14.19 -6.09
CA ASP A 70 -1.52 -13.87 -7.51
C ASP A 70 -2.30 -12.59 -7.79
N PRO A 71 -1.66 -11.53 -8.30
CA PRO A 71 -2.34 -10.27 -8.63
C PRO A 71 -3.38 -10.41 -9.75
N LYS A 72 -3.39 -11.51 -10.49
CA LYS A 72 -4.42 -11.77 -11.51
C LYS A 72 -5.76 -12.16 -10.89
N HIS A 73 -5.76 -12.73 -9.68
CA HIS A 73 -6.99 -13.14 -9.00
C HIS A 73 -7.64 -12.01 -8.21
N THR A 74 -6.85 -11.16 -7.57
CA THR A 74 -7.33 -10.11 -6.68
C THR A 74 -6.68 -8.76 -6.97
N PRO A 75 -6.68 -8.26 -8.23
CA PRO A 75 -6.07 -6.98 -8.53
C PRO A 75 -6.83 -5.82 -7.88
N PRO A 76 -6.17 -4.73 -7.50
CA PRO A 76 -6.86 -3.49 -7.16
C PRO A 76 -7.53 -2.93 -8.42
N LEU A 77 -8.86 -2.80 -8.39
CA LEU A 77 -9.66 -2.35 -9.54
C LEU A 77 -9.63 -0.82 -9.65
N SER A 78 -8.48 -0.26 -9.96
CA SER A 78 -8.29 1.18 -10.12
C SER A 78 -7.19 1.47 -11.16
N PRO A 79 -7.40 2.44 -12.07
CA PRO A 79 -6.36 2.88 -13.00
C PRO A 79 -5.19 3.59 -12.30
N PHE A 80 -5.37 3.99 -11.05
CA PHE A 80 -4.36 4.67 -10.23
C PHE A 80 -3.60 3.71 -9.29
N ALA A 81 -3.76 2.40 -9.48
CA ALA A 81 -3.08 1.38 -8.71
C ALA A 81 -1.93 0.79 -9.49
N LYS A 82 -0.74 0.77 -8.90
CA LYS A 82 0.45 0.11 -9.44
C LYS A 82 0.73 -1.16 -8.66
N ILE A 83 0.81 -2.29 -9.34
CA ILE A 83 1.10 -3.59 -8.73
C ILE A 83 2.61 -3.82 -8.73
N LEU A 84 3.15 -4.12 -7.55
CA LEU A 84 4.52 -4.57 -7.36
C LEU A 84 4.52 -6.07 -7.08
N TYR A 85 4.90 -6.85 -8.09
CA TYR A 85 4.93 -8.31 -8.07
C TYR A 85 6.13 -8.81 -8.87
N LEU A 86 7.02 -9.57 -8.25
CA LEU A 86 8.26 -10.02 -8.87
C LEU A 86 8.10 -11.27 -9.72
N GLY A 87 7.05 -12.06 -9.50
CA GLY A 87 6.80 -13.27 -10.28
C GLY A 87 7.93 -14.30 -10.21
N LEU A 88 8.50 -14.51 -9.01
CA LEU A 88 9.55 -15.52 -8.82
C LEU A 88 9.01 -16.93 -9.07
N ASP A 89 9.88 -17.89 -9.42
CA ASP A 89 9.52 -19.30 -9.66
C ASP A 89 8.72 -19.92 -8.50
N CYS A 90 8.96 -19.46 -7.26
CA CYS A 90 8.24 -19.89 -6.07
C CYS A 90 6.98 -19.06 -5.76
N SER A 91 6.59 -18.11 -6.62
CA SER A 91 5.47 -17.19 -6.40
C SER A 91 4.56 -17.16 -7.65
N PRO A 92 3.22 -17.24 -7.47
CA PRO A 92 2.46 -17.28 -6.22
C PRO A 92 2.49 -18.66 -5.56
N CYS A 93 2.71 -18.74 -4.25
CA CYS A 93 2.68 -19.99 -3.51
C CYS A 93 1.42 -20.16 -2.63
N HIS A 94 0.65 -19.10 -2.44
CA HIS A 94 -0.57 -19.04 -1.61
C HIS A 94 -0.37 -19.50 -0.16
N GLN A 95 0.87 -19.44 0.34
CA GLN A 95 1.22 -19.86 1.70
C GLN A 95 1.30 -18.67 2.66
N ARG A 96 0.74 -18.82 3.86
CA ARG A 96 0.84 -17.79 4.93
C ARG A 96 2.25 -17.66 5.51
N LYS A 97 3.02 -18.72 5.45
CA LYS A 97 4.44 -18.74 5.84
C LYS A 97 5.25 -19.17 4.65
N CYS A 98 6.34 -18.48 4.39
CA CYS A 98 7.21 -18.83 3.28
C CYS A 98 7.81 -20.24 3.49
N PRO A 99 7.51 -21.21 2.62
CA PRO A 99 8.02 -22.58 2.76
C PRO A 99 9.54 -22.66 2.59
N LEU A 100 10.14 -21.69 1.88
CA LEU A 100 11.58 -21.59 1.65
C LEU A 100 12.28 -20.66 2.66
N GLY A 101 11.53 -20.01 3.55
CA GLY A 101 12.04 -19.16 4.63
C GLY A 101 12.62 -17.80 4.21
N HIS A 102 12.91 -17.57 2.93
CA HIS A 102 13.66 -16.38 2.48
C HIS A 102 12.78 -15.14 2.26
N LEU A 103 11.47 -15.27 1.98
CA LEU A 103 10.53 -14.17 1.69
C LEU A 103 10.97 -13.24 0.53
N ASN A 104 11.75 -13.73 -0.43
CA ASN A 104 12.33 -12.90 -1.50
C ASN A 104 11.27 -12.21 -2.36
N CYS A 105 10.09 -12.82 -2.53
CA CYS A 105 8.96 -12.23 -3.24
C CYS A 105 8.50 -10.87 -2.68
N LEU A 106 8.82 -10.56 -1.42
CA LEU A 106 8.56 -9.27 -0.78
C LEU A 106 9.87 -8.52 -0.48
N ARG A 107 10.90 -9.20 0.04
CA ARG A 107 12.15 -8.56 0.46
C ARG A 107 12.94 -7.92 -0.69
N GLN A 108 12.79 -8.42 -1.91
CA GLN A 108 13.45 -7.84 -3.09
C GLN A 108 12.67 -6.66 -3.68
N ILE A 109 11.46 -6.39 -3.22
CA ILE A 109 10.79 -5.11 -3.46
C ILE A 109 11.40 -4.13 -2.46
N THR A 110 12.47 -3.47 -2.86
CA THR A 110 13.19 -2.53 -1.98
C THR A 110 12.37 -1.28 -1.70
N PRO A 111 12.67 -0.52 -0.63
CA PRO A 111 12.02 0.77 -0.36
C PRO A 111 12.12 1.73 -1.55
N ASP A 112 13.25 1.75 -2.27
CA ASP A 112 13.44 2.63 -3.43
C ASP A 112 12.48 2.25 -4.57
N ILE A 113 12.33 0.95 -4.88
CA ILE A 113 11.37 0.46 -5.87
C ILE A 113 9.95 0.87 -5.49
N ALA A 114 9.58 0.72 -4.22
CA ALA A 114 8.27 1.08 -3.73
C ALA A 114 8.04 2.61 -3.78
N PHE A 115 9.05 3.40 -3.43
CA PHE A 115 9.00 4.86 -3.46
C PHE A 115 8.83 5.40 -4.88
N GLU A 116 9.63 4.96 -5.83
CA GLU A 116 9.51 5.33 -7.24
C GLU A 116 8.12 4.95 -7.81
N ALA A 117 7.65 3.76 -7.48
CA ALA A 117 6.34 3.32 -7.93
C ALA A 117 5.18 4.17 -7.38
N ILE A 118 5.28 4.67 -6.13
CA ILE A 118 4.25 5.53 -5.54
C ILE A 118 4.29 6.94 -6.17
N LEU A 119 5.47 7.48 -6.46
CA LEU A 119 5.61 8.75 -7.17
C LEU A 119 4.99 8.68 -8.58
N ASP A 120 5.24 7.58 -9.30
CA ASP A 120 4.60 7.33 -10.61
C ASP A 120 3.08 7.27 -10.49
N ALA A 121 2.53 6.55 -9.51
CA ALA A 121 1.09 6.44 -9.32
C ALA A 121 0.44 7.80 -9.01
N ILE A 122 1.08 8.66 -8.21
CA ILE A 122 0.64 10.02 -7.94
C ILE A 122 0.65 10.86 -9.22
N SER A 123 1.74 10.79 -9.99
CA SER A 123 1.89 11.55 -11.23
C SER A 123 0.83 11.17 -12.26
N GLN A 124 0.55 9.89 -12.44
CA GLN A 124 -0.49 9.40 -13.35
C GLN A 124 -1.89 9.87 -12.96
N ARG A 125 -2.20 9.89 -11.66
CA ARG A 125 -3.49 10.41 -11.18
C ARG A 125 -3.63 11.88 -11.51
N ASN A 126 -2.59 12.69 -11.28
CA ASN A 126 -2.63 14.13 -11.55
C ASN A 126 -2.83 14.44 -13.04
N LEU A 127 -2.26 13.63 -13.92
CA LEU A 127 -2.44 13.76 -15.37
C LEU A 127 -3.84 13.37 -15.85
N ASN A 128 -4.48 12.42 -15.17
CA ASN A 128 -5.79 11.88 -15.53
C ASN A 128 -6.94 12.46 -14.69
N ALA A 129 -6.65 13.36 -13.74
CA ALA A 129 -7.69 14.03 -12.98
C ALA A 129 -8.51 14.94 -13.91
N PRO A 130 -9.87 14.90 -13.88
CA PRO A 130 -10.68 15.86 -14.62
C PRO A 130 -10.34 17.28 -14.14
N PRO A 131 -10.34 18.27 -15.04
CA PRO A 131 -10.11 19.65 -14.65
C PRO A 131 -11.11 20.03 -13.55
N SER A 132 -10.58 20.60 -12.46
CA SER A 132 -11.41 21.09 -11.36
C SER A 132 -12.41 22.13 -11.91
N THR A 133 -13.67 21.75 -12.01
CA THR A 133 -14.74 22.72 -12.29
C THR A 133 -14.82 23.66 -11.09
N PRO A 134 -14.66 24.97 -11.26
CA PRO A 134 -14.90 25.89 -10.16
C PRO A 134 -16.38 25.77 -9.76
N VAL A 135 -16.60 25.47 -8.48
CA VAL A 135 -17.93 25.51 -7.88
C VAL A 135 -18.32 26.98 -7.84
N SER A 136 -19.31 27.33 -8.64
CA SER A 136 -19.91 28.67 -8.67
C SER A 136 -20.81 28.88 -7.47
#